data_4ae7e526f2388b87b3fe65f210cc4d00
#
_entry.id   4ae7e526f2388b87b3fe65f210cc4d00
#
_cell.length_a   1.000
_cell.length_b   1.000
_cell.length_c   1.000
_cell.angle_alpha   90.00
_cell.angle_beta   90.00
_cell.angle_gamma   90.00
#
_symmetry.space_group_name_H-M   'P 1'
#
loop_
_entity.id
_entity.type
_entity.pdbx_description
1 polymer ?
#
loop_
_entity_poly.entity_id
_entity_poly.type
_entity_poly.pdbx_seq_one_letter_code
_entity_poly.pdbx_strand_id
1 'polypeptide(L)'
;MTRPIMKELSLEAYQDTSILNSVAANLDNMDFKRVKTKYVKTGWDALSLHGYGKHPLDILKPGVLKSSVKVDTKLQWTTLKDSSIMKPVLDMLDKLPCEFERVRFMRLEAGKVIGKHTDKIDKDIGFDDGDIIRIHMPIRTNDNVVFTLYESTK
;
A
#
# COMPACT_ATOMS: atom_id res chain seq x y z
N MET A 1 21.67 4.17 -18.67
CA MET A 1 21.25 2.95 -17.94
C MET A 1 19.75 2.99 -17.78
N THR A 2 19.03 2.06 -18.39
CA THR A 2 17.59 1.90 -18.14
C THR A 2 17.41 1.32 -16.74
N ARG A 3 16.68 2.01 -15.86
CA ARG A 3 16.33 1.48 -14.54
C ARG A 3 15.41 0.26 -14.72
N PRO A 4 15.60 -0.83 -13.96
CA PRO A 4 14.70 -1.95 -14.05
C PRO A 4 13.29 -1.51 -13.66
N ILE A 5 12.28 -1.90 -14.44
CA ILE A 5 10.88 -1.57 -14.19
C ILE A 5 10.38 -2.24 -12.91
N MET A 6 10.90 -3.42 -12.61
CA MET A 6 10.61 -4.18 -11.40
C MET A 6 11.84 -4.94 -10.95
N LYS A 7 11.98 -5.08 -9.62
CA LYS A 7 13.00 -5.92 -8.99
C LYS A 7 12.34 -6.71 -7.88
N GLU A 8 12.59 -8.00 -7.85
CA GLU A 8 12.22 -8.85 -6.73
C GLU A 8 13.21 -8.66 -5.59
N LEU A 9 12.70 -8.51 -4.36
CA LEU A 9 13.47 -8.41 -3.13
C LEU A 9 13.17 -9.66 -2.30
N SER A 10 14.22 -10.36 -1.86
CA SER A 10 14.09 -11.48 -0.94
C SER A 10 14.27 -11.00 0.50
N LEU A 11 13.22 -11.16 1.31
CA LEU A 11 13.23 -10.91 2.74
C LEU A 11 12.91 -12.22 3.46
N GLU A 12 13.81 -12.73 4.30
CA GLU A 12 13.62 -14.01 5.00
C GLU A 12 12.29 -14.09 5.76
N ALA A 13 11.95 -13.02 6.49
CA ALA A 13 10.68 -12.96 7.23
C ALA A 13 9.44 -13.01 6.34
N TYR A 14 9.58 -12.64 5.07
CA TYR A 14 8.50 -12.70 4.08
C TYR A 14 8.32 -14.10 3.50
N GLN A 15 9.32 -14.96 3.61
CA GLN A 15 9.25 -16.35 3.16
C GLN A 15 8.55 -17.27 4.17
N ASP A 16 8.33 -16.80 5.39
CA ASP A 16 7.59 -17.56 6.40
C ASP A 16 6.07 -17.46 6.16
N THR A 17 5.54 -18.47 5.49
CA THR A 17 4.11 -18.55 5.17
C THR A 17 3.22 -18.60 6.40
N SER A 18 3.71 -19.06 7.55
CA SER A 18 2.95 -19.10 8.80
C SER A 18 2.69 -17.68 9.33
N ILE A 19 3.70 -16.83 9.25
CA ILE A 19 3.59 -15.41 9.61
C ILE A 19 2.60 -14.71 8.66
N LEU A 20 2.74 -14.89 7.37
CA LEU A 20 1.84 -14.28 6.38
C LEU A 20 0.39 -14.73 6.56
N ASN A 21 0.16 -16.01 6.84
CA ASN A 21 -1.17 -16.53 7.10
C ASN A 21 -1.78 -15.93 8.38
N SER A 22 -0.99 -15.79 9.43
CA SER A 22 -1.43 -15.14 10.68
C SER A 22 -1.79 -13.67 10.45
N VAL A 23 -0.96 -12.93 9.72
CA VAL A 23 -1.24 -11.53 9.34
C VAL A 23 -2.54 -11.45 8.53
N ALA A 24 -2.71 -12.32 7.53
CA ALA A 24 -3.91 -12.36 6.69
C ALA A 24 -5.18 -12.63 7.51
N ALA A 25 -5.14 -13.60 8.43
CA ALA A 25 -6.27 -13.93 9.28
C ALA A 25 -6.68 -12.76 10.21
N ASN A 26 -5.69 -12.05 10.73
CA ASN A 26 -5.94 -10.85 11.54
C ASN A 26 -6.57 -9.73 10.70
N LEU A 27 -6.08 -9.52 9.47
CA LEU A 27 -6.61 -8.51 8.56
C LEU A 27 -8.05 -8.81 8.12
N ASP A 28 -8.45 -10.08 8.02
CA ASP A 28 -9.83 -10.47 7.67
C ASP A 28 -10.86 -9.96 8.67
N ASN A 29 -10.46 -9.75 9.93
CA ASN A 29 -11.32 -9.26 11.00
C ASN A 29 -11.31 -7.73 11.16
N MET A 30 -10.61 -7.01 10.28
CA MET A 30 -10.48 -5.55 10.35
C MET A 30 -11.40 -4.86 9.35
N ASP A 31 -11.85 -3.68 9.73
CA ASP A 31 -12.58 -2.79 8.84
C ASP A 31 -11.64 -2.15 7.85
N PHE A 32 -11.95 -2.28 6.58
CA PHE A 32 -11.26 -1.64 5.48
C PHE A 32 -12.12 -0.53 4.88
N LYS A 33 -11.49 0.54 4.44
CA LYS A 33 -12.17 1.63 3.73
C LYS A 33 -12.13 1.41 2.22
N ARG A 34 -13.28 1.55 1.57
CA ARG A 34 -13.39 1.50 0.11
C ARG A 34 -12.52 2.57 -0.54
N VAL A 35 -11.64 2.15 -1.44
CA VAL A 35 -10.87 3.04 -2.30
C VAL A 35 -11.75 3.47 -3.48
N LYS A 36 -12.00 4.78 -3.57
CA LYS A 36 -12.77 5.36 -4.67
C LYS A 36 -11.82 5.89 -5.74
N THR A 37 -11.83 5.29 -6.90
CA THR A 37 -11.00 5.69 -8.04
C THR A 37 -11.68 5.37 -9.35
N LYS A 38 -11.30 6.07 -10.43
CA LYS A 38 -11.78 5.77 -11.79
C LYS A 38 -11.28 4.43 -12.34
N TYR A 39 -10.27 3.83 -11.73
CA TYR A 39 -9.65 2.58 -12.21
C TYR A 39 -10.32 1.33 -11.66
N VAL A 40 -11.07 1.45 -10.57
CA VAL A 40 -11.79 0.35 -9.92
C VAL A 40 -13.14 0.84 -9.48
N LYS A 41 -14.19 0.18 -9.95
CA LYS A 41 -15.57 0.56 -9.58
C LYS A 41 -15.94 0.06 -8.18
N THR A 42 -15.57 -1.17 -7.87
CA THR A 42 -15.90 -1.83 -6.59
C THR A 42 -14.83 -2.86 -6.22
N GLY A 43 -14.78 -3.26 -4.95
CA GLY A 43 -13.96 -4.39 -4.52
C GLY A 43 -12.48 -4.08 -4.29
N TRP A 44 -12.12 -2.82 -4.15
CA TRP A 44 -10.79 -2.40 -3.76
C TRP A 44 -10.85 -1.62 -2.47
N ASP A 45 -10.24 -2.15 -1.42
CA ASP A 45 -10.26 -1.60 -0.08
C ASP A 45 -8.86 -1.38 0.45
N ALA A 46 -8.72 -0.45 1.38
CA ALA A 46 -7.44 -0.14 2.00
C ALA A 46 -7.56 0.09 3.50
N LEU A 47 -6.47 -0.21 4.20
CA LEU A 47 -6.27 0.05 5.62
C LEU A 47 -4.88 0.65 5.80
N SER A 48 -4.77 1.81 6.45
CA SER A 48 -3.51 2.54 6.61
C SER A 48 -2.76 2.09 7.87
N LEU A 49 -1.49 1.75 7.73
CA LEU A 49 -0.57 1.53 8.84
C LEU A 49 0.31 2.76 9.09
N HIS A 50 0.76 3.42 8.02
CA HIS A 50 1.49 4.69 8.05
C HIS A 50 1.00 5.59 6.90
N GLY A 51 0.84 6.87 7.15
CA GLY A 51 0.37 7.82 6.14
C GLY A 51 -0.08 9.16 6.72
N TYR A 52 -1.06 9.78 6.06
CA TYR A 52 -1.58 11.09 6.41
C TYR A 52 -2.80 10.98 7.32
N GLY A 53 -2.57 10.81 8.61
CA GLY A 53 -3.62 10.68 9.61
C GLY A 53 -3.32 9.59 10.64
N LYS A 54 -4.02 9.64 11.78
CA LYS A 54 -3.81 8.72 12.90
C LYS A 54 -4.72 7.50 12.89
N HIS A 55 -5.84 7.60 12.17
CA HIS A 55 -6.81 6.51 12.15
C HIS A 55 -6.51 5.53 11.00
N PRO A 56 -6.63 4.21 11.20
CA PRO A 56 -6.37 3.23 10.13
C PRO A 56 -7.23 3.41 8.87
N LEU A 57 -8.38 4.05 8.97
CA LEU A 57 -9.24 4.38 7.84
C LEU A 57 -8.88 5.71 7.16
N ASP A 58 -7.83 6.41 7.61
CA ASP A 58 -7.28 7.60 6.95
C ASP A 58 -6.37 7.16 5.79
N ILE A 59 -6.99 6.76 4.69
CA ILE A 59 -6.29 6.21 3.51
C ILE A 59 -6.00 7.23 2.42
N LEU A 60 -6.49 8.45 2.59
CA LEU A 60 -6.35 9.52 1.60
C LEU A 60 -5.02 10.24 1.77
N LYS A 61 -4.58 10.91 0.70
CA LYS A 61 -3.41 11.77 0.71
C LYS A 61 -3.81 13.22 0.40
N PRO A 62 -3.01 14.22 0.82
CA PRO A 62 -3.20 15.60 0.39
C PRO A 62 -3.23 15.70 -1.14
N GLY A 63 -3.96 16.66 -1.68
CA GLY A 63 -4.04 16.91 -3.12
C GLY A 63 -5.01 16.01 -3.91
N VAL A 64 -5.54 14.93 -3.34
CA VAL A 64 -6.51 14.05 -4.01
C VAL A 64 -7.94 14.58 -3.95
N LEU A 65 -8.25 15.43 -2.98
CA LEU A 65 -9.60 15.91 -2.73
C LEU A 65 -9.73 17.39 -3.08
N LYS A 66 -10.75 17.71 -3.85
CA LYS A 66 -11.18 19.11 -4.04
C LYS A 66 -11.64 19.66 -2.70
N SER A 67 -10.95 20.64 -2.21
CA SER A 67 -11.23 21.75 -1.25
C SER A 67 -12.08 21.54 0.00
N SER A 68 -12.88 20.52 0.17
CA SER A 68 -13.82 20.41 1.30
C SER A 68 -13.42 19.44 2.41
N VAL A 69 -12.47 18.55 2.17
CA VAL A 69 -11.98 17.60 3.17
C VAL A 69 -10.56 17.96 3.55
N LYS A 70 -10.36 18.37 4.80
CA LYS A 70 -9.01 18.53 5.34
C LYS A 70 -8.37 17.16 5.53
N VAL A 71 -7.31 16.90 4.79
CA VAL A 71 -6.43 15.75 5.01
C VAL A 71 -5.23 16.24 5.81
N ASP A 72 -4.86 15.48 6.83
CA ASP A 72 -3.63 15.76 7.57
C ASP A 72 -2.43 15.69 6.59
N THR A 73 -1.53 16.65 6.65
CA THR A 73 -0.33 16.68 5.81
C THR A 73 0.87 16.04 6.48
N LYS A 74 0.75 15.69 7.76
CA LYS A 74 1.82 15.07 8.53
C LYS A 74 1.81 13.55 8.31
N LEU A 75 2.96 13.04 7.90
CA LEU A 75 3.20 11.58 7.85
C LEU A 75 3.37 11.03 9.26
N GLN A 76 2.63 9.99 9.59
CA GLN A 76 2.65 9.38 10.91
C GLN A 76 2.14 7.94 10.88
N TRP A 77 2.51 7.20 11.92
CA TRP A 77 1.91 5.89 12.16
C TRP A 77 0.48 6.04 12.64
N THR A 78 -0.40 5.16 12.15
CA THR A 78 -1.77 5.06 12.67
C THR A 78 -1.79 4.30 14.00
N THR A 79 -2.92 4.37 14.72
CA THR A 79 -3.13 3.59 15.96
C THR A 79 -3.04 2.08 15.76
N LEU A 80 -3.12 1.61 14.51
CA LEU A 80 -2.95 0.19 14.18
C LEU A 80 -1.56 -0.32 14.52
N LYS A 81 -0.52 0.55 14.50
CA LYS A 81 0.85 0.20 14.88
C LYS A 81 0.94 -0.38 16.30
N ASP A 82 0.10 0.11 17.21
CA ASP A 82 0.15 -0.27 18.63
C ASP A 82 -0.48 -1.65 18.88
N SER A 83 -1.11 -2.23 17.88
CA SER A 83 -1.68 -3.56 17.97
C SER A 83 -0.58 -4.64 17.88
N SER A 84 -0.58 -5.57 18.83
CA SER A 84 0.39 -6.68 18.86
C SER A 84 0.35 -7.56 17.60
N ILE A 85 -0.77 -7.60 16.91
CA ILE A 85 -0.93 -8.35 15.65
C ILE A 85 -0.14 -7.74 14.49
N MET A 86 0.29 -6.47 14.60
CA MET A 86 1.10 -5.80 13.59
C MET A 86 2.61 -6.03 13.78
N LYS A 87 3.02 -6.61 14.91
CA LYS A 87 4.45 -6.82 15.17
C LYS A 87 5.19 -7.53 14.03
N PRO A 88 4.69 -8.65 13.45
CA PRO A 88 5.38 -9.30 12.33
C PRO A 88 5.55 -8.39 11.10
N VAL A 89 4.55 -7.53 10.83
CA VAL A 89 4.63 -6.57 9.71
C VAL A 89 5.66 -5.49 10.00
N LEU A 90 5.68 -4.96 11.21
CA LEU A 90 6.65 -3.94 11.63
C LEU A 90 8.08 -4.50 11.57
N ASP A 91 8.28 -5.73 12.05
CA ASP A 91 9.59 -6.42 11.99
C ASP A 91 10.08 -6.62 10.53
N MET A 92 9.17 -6.82 9.58
CA MET A 92 9.50 -6.87 8.15
C MET A 92 9.85 -5.49 7.60
N LEU A 93 9.09 -4.46 7.98
CA LEU A 93 9.32 -3.09 7.51
C LEU A 93 10.64 -2.53 8.02
N ASP A 94 11.01 -2.82 9.27
CA ASP A 94 12.27 -2.38 9.88
C ASP A 94 13.53 -2.90 9.14
N LYS A 95 13.38 -3.94 8.33
CA LYS A 95 14.47 -4.47 7.49
C LYS A 95 14.63 -3.73 6.16
N LEU A 96 13.69 -2.85 5.81
CA LEU A 96 13.77 -2.07 4.59
C LEU A 96 14.61 -0.80 4.82
N PRO A 97 15.67 -0.57 4.03
CA PRO A 97 16.55 0.59 4.20
C PRO A 97 15.93 1.85 3.55
N CYS A 98 14.75 2.24 3.99
CA CYS A 98 14.05 3.41 3.44
C CYS A 98 13.14 4.07 4.49
N GLU A 99 12.82 5.33 4.26
CA GLU A 99 11.73 6.00 4.96
C GLU A 99 10.39 5.69 4.28
N PHE A 100 9.30 5.74 5.07
CA PHE A 100 7.98 5.41 4.55
C PHE A 100 7.16 6.67 4.32
N GLU A 101 6.64 6.84 3.11
CA GLU A 101 5.54 7.77 2.85
C GLU A 101 4.24 7.12 3.31
N ARG A 102 3.82 6.06 2.64
CA ARG A 102 2.58 5.36 2.99
C ARG A 102 2.79 3.85 3.03
N VAL A 103 2.40 3.25 4.15
CA VAL A 103 2.28 1.81 4.30
C VAL A 103 0.81 1.46 4.45
N ARG A 104 0.28 0.64 3.54
CA ARG A 104 -1.14 0.30 3.50
C ARG A 104 -1.33 -1.17 3.18
N PHE A 105 -2.27 -1.78 3.86
CA PHE A 105 -2.85 -3.03 3.40
C PHE A 105 -3.87 -2.72 2.31
N MET A 106 -3.77 -3.43 1.20
CA MET A 106 -4.68 -3.29 0.07
C MET A 106 -5.35 -4.63 -0.17
N ARG A 107 -6.69 -4.62 -0.26
CA ARG A 107 -7.48 -5.83 -0.52
C ARG A 107 -8.24 -5.65 -1.82
N LEU A 108 -8.04 -6.58 -2.75
CA LEU A 108 -8.81 -6.68 -3.98
C LEU A 108 -9.70 -7.93 -3.88
N GLU A 109 -11.01 -7.73 -3.99
CA GLU A 109 -11.98 -8.82 -3.96
C GLU A 109 -11.80 -9.76 -5.17
N ALA A 110 -12.15 -11.03 -4.99
CA ALA A 110 -12.11 -12.02 -6.06
C ALA A 110 -12.90 -11.57 -7.30
N GLY A 111 -12.35 -11.81 -8.47
CA GLY A 111 -12.94 -11.42 -9.75
C GLY A 111 -12.90 -9.91 -10.06
N LYS A 112 -12.25 -9.10 -9.24
CA LYS A 112 -12.09 -7.67 -9.49
C LYS A 112 -10.77 -7.36 -10.18
N VAL A 113 -10.77 -6.28 -10.94
CA VAL A 113 -9.62 -5.82 -11.72
C VAL A 113 -9.37 -4.35 -11.43
N ILE A 114 -8.12 -4.01 -11.17
CA ILE A 114 -7.64 -2.63 -11.18
C ILE A 114 -7.23 -2.32 -12.62
N GLY A 115 -7.93 -1.38 -13.26
CA GLY A 115 -7.65 -1.00 -14.63
C GLY A 115 -6.25 -0.38 -14.80
N LYS A 116 -5.76 -0.40 -16.04
CA LYS A 116 -4.48 0.23 -16.40
C LYS A 116 -4.44 1.69 -15.95
N HIS A 117 -3.41 2.05 -15.22
CA HIS A 117 -3.20 3.42 -14.74
C HIS A 117 -1.71 3.71 -14.57
N THR A 118 -1.39 4.97 -14.40
CA THR A 118 -0.06 5.43 -14.00
C THR A 118 -0.15 5.95 -12.58
N ASP A 119 0.73 5.46 -11.72
CA ASP A 119 0.91 6.02 -10.40
C ASP A 119 1.60 7.38 -10.50
N LYS A 120 0.94 8.40 -10.00
CA LYS A 120 1.50 9.74 -9.95
C LYS A 120 2.15 9.98 -8.60
N ILE A 121 3.36 10.49 -8.63
CA ILE A 121 4.02 11.07 -7.46
C ILE A 121 3.27 12.35 -7.10
N ASP A 122 3.04 12.54 -5.81
CA ASP A 122 2.36 13.74 -5.33
C ASP A 122 3.38 14.86 -5.15
N LYS A 123 3.56 15.66 -6.20
CA LYS A 123 4.48 16.81 -6.18
C LYS A 123 4.08 17.88 -5.15
N ASP A 124 2.80 17.89 -4.76
CA ASP A 124 2.26 18.87 -3.80
C ASP A 124 2.79 18.66 -2.37
N ILE A 125 3.42 17.51 -2.10
CA ILE A 125 4.04 17.17 -0.81
C ILE A 125 5.57 17.14 -0.84
N GLY A 126 6.19 17.69 -1.90
CA GLY A 126 7.62 17.91 -1.95
C GLY A 126 8.48 16.74 -2.45
N PHE A 127 7.88 15.74 -3.09
CA PHE A 127 8.63 14.66 -3.73
C PHE A 127 8.83 14.92 -5.22
N ASP A 128 10.03 14.64 -5.70
CA ASP A 128 10.38 14.69 -7.11
C ASP A 128 10.32 13.31 -7.78
N ASP A 129 10.31 13.29 -9.12
CA ASP A 129 10.33 12.06 -9.89
C ASP A 129 11.63 11.27 -9.61
N GLY A 130 11.48 10.08 -9.05
CA GLY A 130 12.60 9.21 -8.71
C GLY A 130 12.93 9.12 -7.21
N ASP A 131 12.33 9.97 -6.37
CA ASP A 131 12.53 9.93 -4.92
C ASP A 131 11.74 8.81 -4.25
N ILE A 132 10.68 8.32 -4.89
CA ILE A 132 9.79 7.32 -4.34
C ILE A 132 9.91 6.01 -5.11
N ILE A 133 10.05 4.93 -4.35
CA ILE A 133 9.86 3.56 -4.84
C ILE A 133 8.57 2.97 -4.26
N ARG A 134 7.96 2.06 -5.01
CA ARG A 134 6.80 1.33 -4.55
C ARG A 134 7.17 -0.12 -4.33
N ILE A 135 6.93 -0.61 -3.12
CA ILE A 135 7.14 -2.00 -2.74
C ILE A 135 5.79 -2.68 -2.58
N HIS A 136 5.59 -3.79 -3.27
CA HIS A 136 4.43 -4.65 -3.12
C HIS A 136 4.85 -5.93 -2.37
N MET A 137 4.12 -6.23 -1.30
CA MET A 137 4.34 -7.41 -0.47
C MET A 137 3.05 -8.24 -0.46
N PRO A 138 2.90 -9.24 -1.36
CA PRO A 138 1.71 -10.09 -1.39
C PRO A 138 1.57 -10.90 -0.10
N ILE A 139 0.52 -10.67 0.69
CA ILE A 139 0.25 -11.41 1.94
C ILE A 139 -0.62 -12.64 1.64
N ARG A 140 -1.63 -12.47 0.79
CA ARG A 140 -2.47 -13.56 0.29
C ARG A 140 -2.68 -13.38 -1.20
N THR A 141 -2.40 -14.42 -1.95
CA THR A 141 -2.56 -14.44 -3.41
C THR A 141 -2.92 -15.85 -3.88
N ASN A 142 -3.14 -16.02 -5.18
CA ASN A 142 -3.34 -17.32 -5.83
C ASN A 142 -2.88 -17.24 -7.29
N ASP A 143 -2.83 -18.38 -7.97
CA ASP A 143 -2.28 -18.50 -9.34
C ASP A 143 -3.06 -17.72 -10.40
N ASN A 144 -4.28 -17.28 -10.10
CA ASN A 144 -5.11 -16.48 -11.02
C ASN A 144 -4.89 -14.97 -10.87
N VAL A 145 -4.05 -14.54 -9.92
CA VAL A 145 -3.72 -13.12 -9.75
C VAL A 145 -2.65 -12.74 -10.75
N VAL A 146 -2.96 -11.75 -11.59
CA VAL A 146 -2.04 -11.23 -12.60
C VAL A 146 -1.71 -9.78 -12.30
N PHE A 147 -0.42 -9.46 -12.21
CA PHE A 147 0.09 -8.11 -12.11
C PHE A 147 0.82 -7.77 -13.41
N THR A 148 0.32 -6.77 -14.14
CA THR A 148 0.87 -6.40 -15.45
C THR A 148 1.53 -5.03 -15.38
N LEU A 149 2.80 -4.96 -15.76
CA LEU A 149 3.52 -3.71 -15.98
C LEU A 149 3.49 -3.37 -17.47
N TYR A 150 3.24 -2.10 -17.75
CA TYR A 150 3.27 -1.58 -19.11
C TYR A 150 4.45 -0.63 -19.25
N GLU A 151 5.28 -0.85 -20.26
CA GLU A 151 6.30 0.12 -20.61
C GLU A 151 5.64 1.39 -21.17
N SER A 152 6.14 2.54 -20.72
CA SER A 152 5.77 3.81 -21.34
C SER A 152 6.58 3.94 -22.63
N THR A 153 5.93 3.73 -23.75
CA THR A 153 6.50 4.22 -25.04
C THR A 153 6.37 5.74 -25.03
N LYS A 154 7.49 6.41 -24.76
CA LYS A 154 7.64 7.85 -25.02
C LYS A 154 7.92 8.06 -26.50
#